data_9ae793e0882ddc2bf81ff36d9e7b2530
#
_entry.id   9ae793e0882ddc2bf81ff36d9e7b2530
#
_cell.length_a   1.000
_cell.length_b   1.000
_cell.length_c   1.000
_cell.angle_alpha   90.00
_cell.angle_beta   90.00
_cell.angle_gamma   90.00
#
_symmetry.space_group_name_H-M   'P 1'
#
loop_
_entity.id
_entity.type
_entity.pdbx_description
1 polymer ?
#
loop_
_entity_poly.entity_id
_entity_poly.type
_entity_poly.pdbx_seq_one_letter_code
_entity_poly.pdbx_strand_id
1 'polypeptide(L)'
;MGDARVDVFFYGLFMDADVLRESQVDAVDARRAFAEGYALRIGRRATLIPFAGKRAYGMVFALTESELERLYTAPGLEQYRPEPLLVQTEDGKTLPVLCYVCPRPQPGEANADYAARLRAVLEKLKFPREYVSSVT
;
A
#
# COMPACT_ATOMS: atom_id res chain seq x y z
N MET A 1 -26.57 4.37 11.53
CA MET A 1 -25.75 5.23 10.70
C MET A 1 -24.38 4.61 10.51
N GLY A 2 -24.01 4.29 9.27
CA GLY A 2 -22.70 3.73 9.02
C GLY A 2 -21.64 4.80 9.00
N ASP A 3 -20.41 4.44 9.34
CA ASP A 3 -19.28 5.34 9.20
C ASP A 3 -19.00 5.59 7.71
N ALA A 4 -18.61 6.83 7.40
CA ALA A 4 -18.16 7.14 6.07
C ALA A 4 -16.86 6.37 5.79
N ARG A 5 -16.69 5.94 4.55
CA ARG A 5 -15.47 5.23 4.12
C ARG A 5 -14.65 6.12 3.21
N VAL A 6 -13.33 5.98 3.29
CA VAL A 6 -12.41 6.65 2.40
C VAL A 6 -11.62 5.62 1.61
N ASP A 7 -11.23 5.98 0.39
CA ASP A 7 -10.43 5.12 -0.44
C ASP A 7 -8.97 5.24 -0.03
N VAL A 8 -8.33 4.11 0.24
CA VAL A 8 -6.94 4.05 0.67
C VAL A 8 -6.16 3.13 -0.25
N PHE A 9 -5.02 3.60 -0.72
CA PHE A 9 -4.14 2.81 -1.57
C PHE A 9 -3.08 2.12 -0.73
N PHE A 10 -3.06 0.80 -0.83
CA PHE A 10 -2.08 -0.04 -0.12
C PHE A 10 -1.09 -0.61 -1.13
N TYR A 11 0.17 -0.33 -0.91
CA TYR A 11 1.27 -0.75 -1.78
C TYR A 11 2.16 -1.83 -1.14
N GLY A 12 1.91 -2.15 0.12
CA GLY A 12 2.64 -3.15 0.89
C GLY A 12 1.76 -4.34 1.27
N LEU A 13 2.07 -5.02 2.36
CA LEU A 13 1.37 -6.24 2.75
C LEU A 13 -0.12 -6.04 2.99
N PHE A 14 -0.53 -4.83 3.36
CA PHE A 14 -1.96 -4.54 3.57
C PHE A 14 -2.79 -4.54 2.28
N MET A 15 -2.15 -4.66 1.12
CA MET A 15 -2.91 -4.85 -0.11
C MET A 15 -3.61 -6.21 -0.15
N ASP A 16 -3.20 -7.14 0.70
CA ASP A 16 -3.83 -8.44 0.84
C ASP A 16 -4.96 -8.33 1.87
N ALA A 17 -6.19 -8.57 1.42
CA ALA A 17 -7.36 -8.51 2.29
C ALA A 17 -7.26 -9.47 3.48
N ASP A 18 -6.59 -10.59 3.30
CA ASP A 18 -6.38 -11.56 4.39
C ASP A 18 -5.51 -10.95 5.50
N VAL A 19 -4.49 -10.18 5.12
CA VAL A 19 -3.64 -9.48 6.09
C VAL A 19 -4.43 -8.42 6.85
N LEU A 20 -5.28 -7.67 6.14
CA LEU A 20 -6.15 -6.68 6.79
C LEU A 20 -7.10 -7.33 7.78
N ARG A 21 -7.62 -8.51 7.43
CA ARG A 21 -8.54 -9.24 8.29
C ARG A 21 -7.86 -9.68 9.59
N GLU A 22 -6.57 -9.99 9.55
CA GLU A 22 -5.80 -10.30 10.77
C GLU A 22 -5.75 -9.12 11.74
N SER A 23 -5.88 -7.90 11.22
CA SER A 23 -5.95 -6.68 12.03
C SER A 23 -7.40 -6.27 12.32
N GLN A 24 -8.35 -7.17 12.06
CA GLN A 24 -9.79 -6.95 12.27
C GLN A 24 -10.32 -5.80 11.43
N VAL A 25 -9.77 -5.64 10.23
CA VAL A 25 -10.23 -4.66 9.26
C VAL A 25 -10.93 -5.38 8.12
N ASP A 26 -12.18 -5.03 7.89
CA ASP A 26 -13.01 -5.61 6.85
C ASP A 26 -13.02 -4.66 5.65
N ALA A 27 -12.00 -4.75 4.82
CA ALA A 27 -11.85 -3.88 3.67
C ALA A 27 -12.85 -4.24 2.58
N VAL A 28 -13.46 -3.23 1.98
CA VAL A 28 -14.46 -3.41 0.93
C VAL A 28 -14.04 -2.62 -0.32
N ASP A 29 -14.74 -2.87 -1.42
CA ASP A 29 -14.53 -2.19 -2.71
C ASP A 29 -13.10 -2.32 -3.22
N ALA A 30 -12.60 -3.55 -3.28
CA ALA A 30 -11.25 -3.85 -3.76
C ALA A 30 -11.08 -3.43 -5.22
N ARG A 31 -10.06 -2.62 -5.51
CA ARG A 31 -9.73 -2.17 -6.86
C ARG A 31 -8.22 -2.23 -7.04
N ARG A 32 -7.79 -2.85 -8.13
CA ARG A 32 -6.37 -2.87 -8.49
C ARG A 32 -6.00 -1.50 -9.05
N ALA A 33 -4.83 -1.00 -8.67
CA ALA A 33 -4.43 0.34 -9.08
C ALA A 33 -2.91 0.48 -9.10
N PHE A 34 -2.43 1.58 -9.67
CA PHE A 34 -1.03 1.95 -9.59
C PHE A 34 -0.88 3.46 -9.43
N ALA A 35 0.20 3.84 -8.75
CA ALA A 35 0.57 5.24 -8.58
C ALA A 35 1.70 5.57 -9.55
N GLU A 36 1.42 6.42 -10.53
CA GLU A 36 2.40 6.87 -11.52
C GLU A 36 3.32 7.91 -10.90
N GLY A 37 4.62 7.79 -11.16
CA GLY A 37 5.58 8.74 -10.63
C GLY A 37 6.03 8.46 -9.21
N TYR A 38 5.85 7.22 -8.75
CA TYR A 38 6.25 6.78 -7.41
C TYR A 38 7.00 5.47 -7.48
N ALA A 39 7.93 5.29 -6.56
CA ALA A 39 8.68 4.04 -6.42
C ALA A 39 8.50 3.48 -5.02
N LEU A 40 8.38 2.17 -4.94
CA LEU A 40 8.38 1.45 -3.68
C LEU A 40 9.82 1.39 -3.15
N ARG A 41 9.99 1.68 -1.87
CA ARG A 41 11.26 1.53 -1.17
C ARG A 41 11.03 0.74 0.10
N ILE A 42 11.89 -0.25 0.32
CA ILE A 42 11.84 -1.09 1.51
C ILE A 42 13.13 -0.91 2.30
N GLY A 43 12.98 -0.27 3.46
CA GLY A 43 14.02 -0.25 4.47
C GLY A 43 13.58 -1.19 5.58
N ARG A 44 13.53 -0.70 6.82
CA ARG A 44 12.88 -1.48 7.88
C ARG A 44 11.40 -1.63 7.57
N ARG A 45 10.82 -0.63 6.91
CA ARG A 45 9.42 -0.57 6.51
C ARG A 45 9.32 -0.16 5.05
N ALA A 46 8.20 -0.47 4.45
CA ALA A 46 7.93 -0.07 3.07
C ALA A 46 7.33 1.33 3.03
N THR A 47 7.71 2.08 2.03
CA THR A 47 7.13 3.40 1.77
C THR A 47 7.15 3.67 0.26
N LEU A 48 6.46 4.73 -0.14
CA LEU A 48 6.53 5.24 -1.50
C LEU A 48 7.29 6.56 -1.51
N ILE A 49 8.10 6.76 -2.52
CA ILE A 49 8.77 8.03 -2.74
C ILE A 49 8.49 8.51 -4.16
N PRO A 50 8.47 9.85 -4.38
CA PRO A 50 8.36 10.36 -5.74
C PRO A 50 9.56 9.89 -6.58
N PHE A 51 9.27 9.41 -7.78
CA PHE A 51 10.32 8.94 -8.69
C PHE A 51 9.78 8.94 -10.11
N ALA A 52 10.15 9.94 -10.90
CA ALA A 52 9.67 10.08 -12.26
C ALA A 52 9.99 8.84 -13.10
N GLY A 53 9.01 8.38 -13.87
CA GLY A 53 9.17 7.21 -14.73
C GLY A 53 8.94 5.86 -14.05
N LYS A 54 8.72 5.86 -12.74
CA LYS A 54 8.39 4.64 -12.01
C LYS A 54 6.90 4.59 -11.70
N ARG A 55 6.45 3.42 -11.31
CA ARG A 55 5.04 3.14 -11.06
C ARG A 55 4.97 2.11 -9.94
N ALA A 56 4.15 2.39 -8.93
CA ALA A 56 3.95 1.48 -7.81
C ALA A 56 2.57 0.86 -7.88
N TYR A 57 2.49 -0.45 -7.85
CA TYR A 57 1.23 -1.19 -7.93
C TYR A 57 0.70 -1.51 -6.54
N GLY A 58 -0.61 -1.61 -6.43
CA GLY A 58 -1.25 -1.98 -5.19
C GLY A 58 -2.75 -2.11 -5.33
N MET A 59 -3.42 -2.07 -4.18
CA MET A 59 -4.87 -2.21 -4.10
C MET A 59 -5.48 -1.00 -3.41
N VAL A 60 -6.64 -0.59 -3.89
CA VAL A 60 -7.45 0.41 -3.21
C VAL A 60 -8.59 -0.31 -2.50
N PHE A 61 -8.76 -0.01 -1.22
CA PHE A 61 -9.91 -0.47 -0.45
C PHE A 61 -10.59 0.73 0.18
N ALA A 62 -11.88 0.62 0.43
CA ALA A 62 -12.62 1.62 1.19
C ALA A 62 -12.67 1.21 2.66
N LEU A 63 -12.15 2.06 3.53
CA LEU A 63 -12.07 1.82 4.97
C LEU A 63 -12.74 2.95 5.74
N THR A 64 -13.25 2.62 6.93
CA THR A 64 -13.74 3.65 7.86
C THR A 64 -12.56 4.28 8.59
N GLU A 65 -12.79 5.47 9.14
CA GLU A 65 -11.79 6.15 9.95
C GLU A 65 -11.36 5.30 11.14
N SER A 66 -12.32 4.63 11.79
CA SER A 66 -12.03 3.73 12.91
C SER A 66 -11.13 2.58 12.51
N GLU A 67 -11.34 2.01 11.33
CA GLU A 67 -10.49 0.94 10.82
C GLU A 67 -9.08 1.44 10.54
N LEU A 68 -8.94 2.61 9.94
CA LEU A 68 -7.63 3.21 9.68
C LEU A 68 -6.87 3.49 10.97
N GLU A 69 -7.56 4.05 11.97
CA GLU A 69 -6.97 4.31 13.27
C GLU A 69 -6.47 3.01 13.91
N ARG A 70 -7.30 1.97 13.89
CA ARG A 70 -6.93 0.66 14.44
C ARG A 70 -5.67 0.11 13.74
N LEU A 71 -5.63 0.24 12.42
CA LEU A 71 -4.55 -0.30 11.62
C LEU A 71 -3.22 0.42 11.89
N TYR A 72 -3.24 1.75 11.95
CA TYR A 72 -2.02 2.55 12.05
C TYR A 72 -1.63 2.96 13.46
N THR A 73 -2.35 2.51 14.48
CA THR A 73 -1.90 2.61 15.86
C THR A 73 -1.17 1.36 16.34
N ALA A 74 -1.06 0.35 15.49
CA ALA A 74 -0.34 -0.87 15.82
C ALA A 74 1.16 -0.55 16.06
N PRO A 75 1.82 -1.28 16.97
CA PRO A 75 3.25 -1.06 17.22
C PRO A 75 4.07 -1.17 15.95
N GLY A 76 5.00 -0.24 15.79
CA GLY A 76 5.88 -0.22 14.62
C GLY A 76 5.36 0.59 13.44
N LEU A 77 4.14 1.11 13.50
CA LEU A 77 3.55 1.88 12.42
C LEU A 77 3.38 3.36 12.75
N GLU A 78 3.99 3.82 13.83
CA GLU A 78 3.81 5.18 14.35
C GLU A 78 4.33 6.25 13.41
N GLN A 79 5.25 5.91 12.52
CA GLN A 79 5.86 6.88 11.60
C GLN A 79 5.04 7.10 10.33
N TYR A 80 4.01 6.28 10.11
CA TYR A 80 3.19 6.44 8.92
C TYR A 80 2.25 7.63 9.04
N ARG A 81 2.13 8.37 7.93
CA ARG A 81 1.25 9.54 7.85
C ARG A 81 0.44 9.46 6.57
N PRO A 82 -0.83 9.84 6.60
CA PRO A 82 -1.65 9.85 5.39
C PRO A 82 -1.27 11.03 4.49
N GLU A 83 -1.18 10.76 3.20
CA GLU A 83 -0.97 11.79 2.20
C GLU A 83 -1.98 11.60 1.06
N PRO A 84 -2.50 12.69 0.48
CA PRO A 84 -3.37 12.57 -0.68
C PRO A 84 -2.54 12.14 -1.90
N LEU A 85 -3.14 11.28 -2.71
CA LEU A 85 -2.47 10.72 -3.87
C LEU A 85 -3.49 10.46 -4.96
N LEU A 86 -3.07 10.54 -6.21
CA LEU A 86 -3.88 10.11 -7.34
C LEU A 86 -3.33 8.79 -7.85
N VAL A 87 -4.22 7.81 -8.01
CA VAL A 87 -3.85 6.52 -8.59
C VAL A 87 -4.71 6.27 -9.81
N GLN A 88 -4.26 5.34 -10.66
CA GLN A 88 -5.04 4.92 -11.81
C GLN A 88 -5.52 3.49 -11.58
N THR A 89 -6.80 3.27 -11.80
CA THR A 89 -7.41 1.94 -11.68
C THR A 89 -7.30 1.20 -13.02
N GLU A 90 -7.57 -0.10 -13.00
CA GLU A 90 -7.47 -0.93 -14.23
C GLU A 90 -8.41 -0.47 -15.34
N ASP A 91 -9.54 0.13 -14.99
CA ASP A 91 -10.49 0.65 -15.96
C ASP A 91 -10.09 2.02 -16.53
N GLY A 92 -8.89 2.49 -16.21
CA GLY A 92 -8.37 3.73 -16.77
C GLY A 92 -8.82 5.01 -16.05
N LYS A 93 -9.49 4.88 -14.93
CA LYS A 93 -9.95 6.04 -14.16
C LYS A 93 -8.86 6.52 -13.21
N THR A 94 -8.82 7.83 -13.01
CA THR A 94 -7.98 8.45 -11.99
C THR A 94 -8.80 8.59 -10.72
N LEU A 95 -8.25 8.12 -9.60
CA LEU A 95 -8.96 8.07 -8.34
C LEU A 95 -8.16 8.77 -7.25
N PRO A 96 -8.75 9.78 -6.57
CA PRO A 96 -8.09 10.37 -5.40
C PRO A 96 -8.20 9.43 -4.20
N VAL A 97 -7.09 9.23 -3.52
CA VAL A 97 -7.00 8.28 -2.41
C VAL A 97 -6.14 8.87 -1.30
N LEU A 98 -6.20 8.26 -0.12
CA LEU A 98 -5.19 8.45 0.91
C LEU A 98 -4.15 7.34 0.78
N CYS A 99 -2.90 7.69 1.02
CA CYS A 99 -1.81 6.74 1.03
C CYS A 99 -0.95 7.00 2.25
N TYR A 100 -0.75 5.98 3.07
CA TYR A 100 0.06 6.12 4.28
C TYR A 100 1.51 5.83 3.95
N VAL A 101 2.36 6.81 4.19
CA VAL A 101 3.79 6.73 3.90
C VAL A 101 4.60 7.05 5.15
N CYS A 102 5.81 6.53 5.21
CA CYS A 102 6.76 6.82 6.27
C CYS A 102 8.01 7.47 5.68
N PRO A 103 8.93 7.99 6.51
CA PRO A 103 10.14 8.62 6.00
C PRO A 103 10.96 7.68 5.11
N ARG A 104 11.67 8.25 4.15
CA ARG A 104 12.53 7.51 3.23
C ARG A 104 13.53 6.66 4.02
N PRO A 105 13.75 5.39 3.63
CA PRO A 105 14.74 4.54 4.30
C PRO A 105 16.13 5.14 4.27
N GLN A 106 16.89 4.93 5.33
CA GLN A 106 18.28 5.32 5.39
C GLN A 106 19.12 4.38 4.53
N PRO A 107 20.28 4.85 4.00
CA PRO A 107 21.17 3.98 3.27
C PRO A 107 21.57 2.77 4.11
N GLY A 108 21.52 1.60 3.49
CA GLY A 108 21.88 0.35 4.17
C GLY A 108 20.74 -0.34 4.89
N GLU A 109 19.60 0.31 5.04
CA GLU A 109 18.44 -0.37 5.60
C GLU A 109 17.85 -1.34 4.59
N ALA A 110 17.45 -2.52 5.05
CA ALA A 110 16.84 -3.54 4.21
C ALA A 110 15.97 -4.44 5.07
N ASN A 111 15.04 -5.14 4.43
CA ASN A 111 14.20 -6.13 5.09
C ASN A 111 13.84 -7.20 4.05
N ALA A 112 14.75 -8.18 3.93
CA ALA A 112 14.60 -9.25 2.95
C ALA A 112 13.34 -10.10 3.20
N ASP A 113 12.99 -10.31 4.46
CA ASP A 113 11.78 -11.07 4.80
C ASP A 113 10.53 -10.35 4.34
N TYR A 114 10.46 -9.04 4.57
CA TYR A 114 9.33 -8.24 4.10
C TYR A 114 9.24 -8.27 2.57
N ALA A 115 10.37 -8.08 1.89
CA ALA A 115 10.41 -8.09 0.43
C ALA A 115 9.92 -9.43 -0.12
N ALA A 116 10.34 -10.54 0.47
CA ALA A 116 9.91 -11.86 0.05
C ALA A 116 8.41 -12.07 0.26
N ARG A 117 7.88 -11.63 1.39
CA ARG A 117 6.45 -11.71 1.68
C ARG A 117 5.64 -10.85 0.72
N LEU A 118 6.14 -9.65 0.43
CA LEU A 118 5.46 -8.76 -0.51
C LEU A 118 5.45 -9.34 -1.92
N ARG A 119 6.56 -9.92 -2.38
CA ARG A 119 6.58 -10.59 -3.68
C ARG A 119 5.53 -11.69 -3.75
N ALA A 120 5.39 -12.49 -2.68
CA ALA A 120 4.40 -13.55 -2.63
C ALA A 120 2.97 -13.01 -2.73
N VAL A 121 2.69 -11.89 -2.04
CA VAL A 121 1.37 -11.24 -2.12
C VAL A 121 1.12 -10.71 -3.52
N LEU A 122 2.11 -10.07 -4.13
CA LEU A 122 1.98 -9.53 -5.49
C LEU A 122 1.71 -10.64 -6.51
N GLU A 123 2.37 -11.80 -6.35
CA GLU A 123 2.12 -12.97 -7.20
C GLU A 123 0.71 -13.53 -6.97
N LYS A 124 0.30 -13.65 -5.72
CA LYS A 124 -1.04 -14.10 -5.35
C LYS A 124 -2.10 -13.24 -6.00
N LEU A 125 -1.88 -11.92 -6.04
CA LEU A 125 -2.82 -10.96 -6.61
C LEU A 125 -2.60 -10.75 -8.12
N LYS A 126 -1.64 -11.47 -8.71
CA LYS A 126 -1.38 -11.48 -10.15
C LYS A 126 -1.00 -10.12 -10.72
N PHE A 127 -0.16 -9.39 -10.00
CA PHE A 127 0.43 -8.15 -10.50
C PHE A 127 1.52 -8.46 -11.54
N PRO A 128 1.92 -7.48 -12.36
CA PRO A 128 2.92 -7.72 -13.41
C PRO A 128 4.20 -8.34 -12.87
N ARG A 129 4.68 -9.38 -13.54
CA ARG A 129 5.87 -10.11 -13.12
C ARG A 129 7.10 -9.21 -13.02
N GLU A 130 7.22 -8.24 -13.92
CA GLU A 130 8.33 -7.29 -13.91
C GLU A 130 8.36 -6.48 -12.64
N TYR A 131 7.18 -6.07 -12.17
CA TYR A 131 7.07 -5.34 -10.91
C TYR A 131 7.44 -6.23 -9.74
N VAL A 132 6.91 -7.45 -9.71
CA VAL A 132 7.23 -8.43 -8.66
C VAL A 132 8.73 -8.63 -8.55
N SER A 133 9.40 -8.82 -9.69
CA SER A 133 10.85 -9.03 -9.72
C SER A 133 11.65 -7.82 -9.23
N SER A 134 11.08 -6.63 -9.32
CA SER A 134 11.76 -5.40 -8.90
C SER A 134 11.73 -5.17 -7.38
N VAL A 135 10.93 -5.94 -6.65
CA VAL A 135 10.78 -5.77 -5.20
C VAL A 135 11.96 -6.43 -4.49
N THR A 136 12.75 -5.62 -3.78
CA THR A 136 13.96 -6.09 -3.07
C THR A 136 14.07 -5.43 -1.69
#